data_0b8cb8a949fdf20ad5d57acb0f5d7029
#
_entry.id   0b8cb8a949fdf20ad5d57acb0f5d7029
#
_cell.length_a   1.000
_cell.length_b   1.000
_cell.length_c   1.000
_cell.angle_alpha   90.00
_cell.angle_beta   90.00
_cell.angle_gamma   90.00
#
_symmetry.space_group_name_H-M   'P 1'
#
loop_
_entity.id
_entity.type
_entity.pdbx_description
1 polymer ?
#
loop_
_entity_poly.entity_id
_entity_poly.type
_entity_poly.pdbx_seq_one_letter_code
_entity_poly.pdbx_strand_id
1 'polypeptide(L)'
;MTSRTTDEDIRETRKNLNLRLDAESTMWRQRSRNICLVSGDRNTNFFHAKESHRFQRNTIQGSCDEDGSWQESDEAMERIALDYFNSIFKSNRPTDVIEVVETIQLVVSRSMNRALLIEFRAEEVTKALKQMYPKKASVPDGIPHFFYQHYWSIVGNCVTLTVLDFLNHGIIPPKFNETHIIFIPKIKNPTKITHYRPTGLSNVVSRLASKVLANRLKLLFPKIISENQSAFMNNQLVTDNVLVAFETMHHISHTQKKKKKSGKVGEMVFKLDMSKAYDRVK
;
A
#
# COMPACT_ATOMS: atom_id res chain seq x y z
N MET A 1 32.03 53.34 3.43
CA MET A 1 32.14 52.73 2.09
C MET A 1 30.91 51.83 1.90
N THR A 2 29.89 52.34 1.27
CA THR A 2 28.66 51.60 0.95
C THR A 2 28.90 50.84 -0.34
N SER A 3 28.98 49.50 -0.22
CA SER A 3 29.06 48.60 -1.37
C SER A 3 27.80 48.76 -2.22
N ARG A 4 27.94 49.30 -3.42
CA ARG A 4 26.88 49.32 -4.45
C ARG A 4 26.69 47.85 -4.88
N THR A 5 25.60 47.21 -4.41
CA THR A 5 25.14 45.97 -5.00
C THR A 5 24.88 46.21 -6.48
N THR A 6 25.51 45.45 -7.35
CA THR A 6 25.31 45.58 -8.79
C THR A 6 23.93 45.02 -9.15
N ASP A 7 23.32 45.50 -10.24
CA ASP A 7 22.04 44.97 -10.74
C ASP A 7 22.11 43.47 -11.01
N GLU A 8 23.29 42.98 -11.24
CA GLU A 8 23.60 41.56 -11.46
C GLU A 8 23.47 40.75 -10.16
N ASP A 9 24.00 41.25 -9.03
CA ASP A 9 23.86 40.63 -7.70
C ASP A 9 22.38 40.54 -7.26
N ILE A 10 21.60 41.59 -7.57
CA ILE A 10 20.17 41.64 -7.29
C ILE A 10 19.41 40.60 -8.14
N ARG A 11 19.76 40.44 -9.42
CA ARG A 11 19.15 39.44 -10.31
C ARG A 11 19.48 38.03 -9.86
N GLU A 12 20.72 37.77 -9.49
CA GLU A 12 21.15 36.45 -9.01
C GLU A 12 20.46 36.08 -7.68
N THR A 13 20.44 37.04 -6.74
CA THR A 13 19.74 36.85 -5.46
C THR A 13 18.26 36.57 -5.66
N ARG A 14 17.57 37.30 -6.56
CA ARG A 14 16.17 37.07 -6.90
C ARG A 14 15.94 35.71 -7.54
N LYS A 15 16.84 35.26 -8.42
CA LYS A 15 16.81 33.90 -9.03
C LYS A 15 16.93 32.84 -7.97
N ASN A 16 17.89 32.96 -7.07
CA ASN A 16 18.13 32.03 -5.98
C ASN A 16 16.94 31.94 -4.99
N LEU A 17 16.35 33.12 -4.67
CA LEU A 17 15.15 33.19 -3.85
C LEU A 17 13.98 32.46 -4.52
N ASN A 18 13.74 32.71 -5.80
CA ASN A 18 12.68 32.04 -6.54
C ASN A 18 12.85 30.51 -6.59
N LEU A 19 14.08 30.03 -6.80
CA LEU A 19 14.39 28.58 -6.77
C LEU A 19 14.06 27.97 -5.41
N ARG A 20 14.39 28.65 -4.31
CA ARG A 20 14.07 28.18 -2.94
C ARG A 20 12.57 28.17 -2.69
N LEU A 21 11.85 29.22 -3.08
CA LEU A 21 10.40 29.29 -2.95
C LEU A 21 9.67 28.23 -3.78
N ASP A 22 10.18 27.91 -4.97
CA ASP A 22 9.61 26.84 -5.82
C ASP A 22 9.89 25.47 -5.22
N ALA A 23 11.07 25.25 -4.66
CA ALA A 23 11.41 24.02 -3.95
C ALA A 23 10.51 23.83 -2.71
N GLU A 24 10.34 24.87 -1.91
CA GLU A 24 9.46 24.87 -0.74
C GLU A 24 7.99 24.61 -1.12
N SER A 25 7.47 25.32 -2.11
CA SER A 25 6.11 25.12 -2.63
C SER A 25 5.91 23.68 -3.12
N THR A 26 6.91 23.11 -3.82
CA THR A 26 6.87 21.73 -4.29
C THR A 26 6.84 20.76 -3.13
N MET A 27 7.66 20.98 -2.10
CA MET A 27 7.70 20.15 -0.89
C MET A 27 6.33 20.15 -0.17
N TRP A 28 5.74 21.31 0.07
CA TRP A 28 4.44 21.41 0.73
C TRP A 28 3.31 20.81 -0.09
N ARG A 29 3.34 20.97 -1.41
CA ARG A 29 2.39 20.33 -2.33
C ARG A 29 2.49 18.80 -2.22
N GLN A 30 3.69 18.25 -2.20
CA GLN A 30 3.91 16.81 -2.03
C GLN A 30 3.41 16.30 -0.69
N ARG A 31 3.70 17.01 0.41
CA ARG A 31 3.25 16.66 1.76
C ARG A 31 1.74 16.71 1.90
N SER A 32 1.10 17.73 1.35
CA SER A 32 -0.36 17.88 1.39
C SER A 32 -1.10 16.82 0.58
N ARG A 33 -0.42 16.15 -0.38
CA ARG A 33 -0.99 15.18 -1.35
C ARG A 33 -2.20 15.73 -2.10
N ASN A 34 -2.25 17.02 -2.31
CA ASN A 34 -3.35 17.65 -3.04
C ASN A 34 -3.03 17.72 -4.53
N ILE A 35 -3.81 17.01 -5.35
CA ILE A 35 -3.64 16.93 -6.80
C ILE A 35 -4.41 18.06 -7.50
N CYS A 36 -5.40 18.65 -6.83
CA CYS A 36 -6.34 19.58 -7.47
C CYS A 36 -5.76 20.96 -7.83
N LEU A 37 -4.62 21.35 -7.27
CA LEU A 37 -3.96 22.62 -7.58
C LEU A 37 -2.71 22.37 -8.43
N VAL A 38 -2.91 22.13 -9.71
CA VAL A 38 -1.81 21.79 -10.64
C VAL A 38 -1.18 23.02 -11.24
N SER A 39 -1.84 24.19 -11.26
CA SER A 39 -1.35 25.38 -11.97
C SER A 39 -1.45 26.66 -11.16
N GLY A 40 -0.33 27.34 -11.05
CA GLY A 40 -0.22 28.79 -10.96
C GLY A 40 -0.10 29.40 -9.57
N ASP A 41 -0.72 28.89 -8.55
CA ASP A 41 -0.75 29.58 -7.27
C ASP A 41 0.18 28.95 -6.22
N ARG A 42 1.14 29.72 -5.73
CA ARG A 42 2.04 29.34 -4.61
C ARG A 42 1.28 29.42 -3.28
N ASN A 43 0.09 28.83 -3.18
CA ASN A 43 -0.71 28.91 -1.95
C ASN A 43 -0.15 27.99 -0.86
N THR A 44 1.00 28.36 -0.32
CA THR A 44 1.69 27.62 0.74
C THR A 44 0.83 27.52 2.00
N ASN A 45 0.08 28.55 2.37
CA ASN A 45 -0.81 28.56 3.54
C ASN A 45 -1.88 27.47 3.45
N PHE A 46 -2.46 27.23 2.29
CA PHE A 46 -3.42 26.14 2.08
C PHE A 46 -2.77 24.78 2.29
N PHE A 47 -1.59 24.57 1.74
CA PHE A 47 -0.87 23.29 1.88
C PHE A 47 -0.41 23.05 3.32
N HIS A 48 0.05 24.09 4.00
CA HIS A 48 0.40 24.06 5.42
C HIS A 48 -0.79 23.70 6.29
N ALA A 49 -1.92 24.40 6.12
CA ALA A 49 -3.14 24.14 6.89
C ALA A 49 -3.62 22.67 6.69
N LYS A 50 -3.56 22.19 5.45
CA LYS A 50 -4.01 20.83 5.13
C LYS A 50 -3.07 19.76 5.70
N GLU A 51 -1.78 20.02 5.70
CA GLU A 51 -0.77 19.14 6.30
C GLU A 51 -0.89 19.13 7.82
N SER A 52 -0.99 20.29 8.46
CA SER A 52 -1.17 20.42 9.91
C SER A 52 -2.45 19.71 10.39
N HIS A 53 -3.56 19.91 9.68
CA HIS A 53 -4.81 19.21 9.99
C HIS A 53 -4.68 17.68 9.82
N ARG A 54 -3.95 17.23 8.79
CA ARG A 54 -3.66 15.79 8.62
C ARG A 54 -2.76 15.27 9.73
N PHE A 55 -1.72 16.00 10.10
CA PHE A 55 -0.82 15.64 11.19
C PHE A 55 -1.60 15.49 12.49
N GLN A 56 -2.39 16.48 12.89
CA GLN A 56 -3.25 16.41 14.08
C GLN A 56 -4.21 15.22 14.04
N ARG A 57 -4.84 14.96 12.90
CA ARG A 57 -5.76 13.85 12.73
C ARG A 57 -5.09 12.48 12.84
N ASN A 58 -3.85 12.37 12.38
CA ASN A 58 -3.11 11.10 12.34
C ASN A 58 -2.23 10.89 13.58
N THR A 59 -2.05 11.91 14.43
CA THR A 59 -1.33 11.78 15.69
C THR A 59 -2.12 10.87 16.63
N ILE A 60 -1.47 9.84 17.15
CA ILE A 60 -2.03 8.95 18.15
C ILE A 60 -1.83 9.60 19.51
N GLN A 61 -2.92 9.94 20.18
CA GLN A 61 -2.88 10.55 21.52
C GLN A 61 -2.83 9.50 22.61
N GLY A 62 -3.31 8.31 22.35
CA GLY A 62 -3.36 7.18 23.25
C GLY A 62 -4.16 6.04 22.69
N SER A 63 -4.25 4.93 23.42
CA SER A 63 -5.04 3.76 23.09
C SER A 63 -5.55 3.08 24.34
N CYS A 64 -6.73 2.49 24.27
CA CYS A 64 -7.19 1.59 25.32
C CYS A 64 -6.43 0.27 25.23
N ASP A 65 -6.01 -0.24 26.39
CA ASP A 65 -5.51 -1.60 26.58
C ASP A 65 -6.64 -2.66 26.51
N GLU A 66 -6.32 -3.92 26.82
CA GLU A 66 -7.30 -5.01 26.81
C GLU A 66 -8.37 -4.83 27.87
N ASP A 67 -8.05 -4.24 29.01
CA ASP A 67 -8.95 -3.97 30.13
C ASP A 67 -9.85 -2.74 29.87
N GLY A 68 -9.60 -2.00 28.79
CA GLY A 68 -10.33 -0.80 28.41
C GLY A 68 -9.79 0.48 29.06
N SER A 69 -8.69 0.43 29.79
CA SER A 69 -8.03 1.58 30.41
C SER A 69 -7.28 2.39 29.36
N TRP A 70 -7.42 3.72 29.45
CA TRP A 70 -6.76 4.62 28.50
C TRP A 70 -5.28 4.82 28.86
N GLN A 71 -4.40 4.58 27.88
CA GLN A 71 -2.95 4.68 28.00
C GLN A 71 -2.43 5.76 27.03
N GLU A 72 -1.57 6.66 27.56
CA GLU A 72 -0.99 7.77 26.79
C GLU A 72 0.54 7.68 26.69
N SER A 73 1.20 6.87 27.54
CA SER A 73 2.66 6.77 27.49
C SER A 73 3.11 5.98 26.27
N ASP A 74 4.25 6.38 25.70
CA ASP A 74 4.82 5.74 24.52
C ASP A 74 5.12 4.26 24.78
N GLU A 75 5.60 3.91 25.96
CA GLU A 75 5.92 2.54 26.36
C GLU A 75 4.66 1.66 26.46
N ALA A 76 3.55 2.23 26.95
CA ALA A 76 2.28 1.50 27.03
C ALA A 76 1.67 1.31 25.62
N MET A 77 1.72 2.34 24.78
CA MET A 77 1.27 2.25 23.39
C MET A 77 2.11 1.26 22.58
N GLU A 78 3.42 1.22 22.79
CA GLU A 78 4.31 0.24 22.15
C GLU A 78 3.91 -1.19 22.55
N ARG A 79 3.70 -1.45 23.85
CA ARG A 79 3.23 -2.76 24.33
C ARG A 79 1.92 -3.17 23.69
N ILE A 80 0.91 -2.30 23.72
CA ILE A 80 -0.39 -2.57 23.10
C ILE A 80 -0.23 -2.92 21.61
N ALA A 81 0.64 -2.20 20.88
CA ALA A 81 0.91 -2.46 19.50
C ALA A 81 1.61 -3.82 19.28
N LEU A 82 2.63 -4.12 20.07
CA LEU A 82 3.38 -5.38 19.99
C LEU A 82 2.49 -6.58 20.31
N ASP A 83 1.71 -6.52 21.36
CA ASP A 83 0.80 -7.61 21.78
C ASP A 83 -0.25 -7.87 20.69
N TYR A 84 -0.81 -6.81 20.14
CA TYR A 84 -1.76 -6.88 19.05
C TYR A 84 -1.17 -7.54 17.80
N PHE A 85 0.01 -7.11 17.33
CA PHE A 85 0.63 -7.71 16.15
C PHE A 85 1.13 -9.13 16.42
N ASN A 86 1.67 -9.39 17.59
CA ASN A 86 2.04 -10.75 17.99
C ASN A 86 0.84 -11.69 17.93
N SER A 87 -0.34 -11.24 18.38
CA SER A 87 -1.56 -12.05 18.33
C SER A 87 -2.01 -12.35 16.89
N ILE A 88 -1.83 -11.39 15.96
CA ILE A 88 -2.21 -11.55 14.56
C ILE A 88 -1.20 -12.41 13.79
N PHE A 89 0.10 -12.17 14.01
CA PHE A 89 1.16 -12.80 13.22
C PHE A 89 1.58 -14.17 13.75
N LYS A 90 1.23 -14.54 14.98
CA LYS A 90 1.42 -15.90 15.47
C LYS A 90 0.42 -16.88 14.84
N SER A 91 0.92 -17.97 14.29
CA SER A 91 0.07 -19.04 13.81
C SER A 91 -0.41 -19.91 14.98
N ASN A 92 -1.71 -20.19 15.02
CA ASN A 92 -2.28 -21.14 15.96
C ASN A 92 -2.06 -22.61 15.53
N ARG A 93 -1.29 -22.85 14.44
CA ARG A 93 -1.04 -24.17 13.84
C ARG A 93 -2.34 -24.97 13.70
N PRO A 94 -3.26 -24.54 12.82
CA PRO A 94 -4.53 -25.24 12.64
C PRO A 94 -4.28 -26.70 12.25
N THR A 95 -5.04 -27.63 12.82
CA THR A 95 -4.89 -29.08 12.60
C THR A 95 -5.55 -29.54 11.31
N ASP A 96 -6.56 -28.79 10.85
CA ASP A 96 -7.47 -29.22 9.77
C ASP A 96 -7.07 -28.63 8.39
N VAL A 97 -5.78 -28.28 8.22
CA VAL A 97 -5.26 -27.73 6.97
C VAL A 97 -5.44 -28.68 5.80
N ILE A 98 -5.32 -29.99 6.05
CA ILE A 98 -5.41 -31.04 5.01
C ILE A 98 -6.81 -31.05 4.39
N GLU A 99 -7.87 -31.03 5.20
CA GLU A 99 -9.26 -30.99 4.73
C GLU A 99 -9.55 -29.78 3.84
N VAL A 100 -9.02 -28.60 4.22
CA VAL A 100 -9.17 -27.37 3.42
C VAL A 100 -8.39 -27.46 2.11
N VAL A 101 -7.16 -27.98 2.14
CA VAL A 101 -6.30 -28.12 0.94
C VAL A 101 -6.89 -29.13 -0.05
N GLU A 102 -7.50 -30.22 0.41
CA GLU A 102 -8.13 -31.23 -0.44
C GLU A 102 -9.34 -30.70 -1.20
N THR A 103 -10.01 -29.63 -0.70
CA THR A 103 -11.10 -28.97 -1.41
C THR A 103 -10.62 -28.08 -2.55
N ILE A 104 -9.34 -27.73 -2.58
CA ILE A 104 -8.77 -26.83 -3.58
C ILE A 104 -8.31 -27.63 -4.80
N GLN A 105 -8.89 -27.32 -5.95
CA GLN A 105 -8.46 -27.96 -7.20
C GLN A 105 -7.04 -27.53 -7.58
N LEU A 106 -6.20 -28.51 -7.97
CA LEU A 106 -4.85 -28.26 -8.45
C LEU A 106 -4.90 -27.66 -9.86
N VAL A 107 -4.86 -26.34 -9.96
CA VAL A 107 -4.93 -25.60 -11.23
C VAL A 107 -3.55 -25.34 -11.83
N VAL A 108 -2.51 -25.26 -10.98
CA VAL A 108 -1.15 -24.95 -11.40
C VAL A 108 -0.52 -26.18 -12.06
N SER A 109 -0.33 -26.14 -13.38
CA SER A 109 0.35 -27.19 -14.13
C SER A 109 1.87 -27.21 -13.89
N ARG A 110 2.51 -28.35 -14.20
CA ARG A 110 3.98 -28.47 -14.14
C ARG A 110 4.68 -27.47 -15.07
N SER A 111 4.11 -27.15 -16.22
CA SER A 111 4.64 -26.14 -17.16
C SER A 111 4.55 -24.73 -16.60
N MET A 112 3.44 -24.38 -15.95
CA MET A 112 3.28 -23.09 -15.25
C MET A 112 4.31 -22.93 -14.12
N ASN A 113 4.46 -23.97 -13.28
CA ASN A 113 5.44 -23.95 -12.20
C ASN A 113 6.87 -23.81 -12.74
N ARG A 114 7.20 -24.54 -13.81
CA ARG A 114 8.52 -24.41 -14.47
C ARG A 114 8.76 -23.00 -15.00
N ALA A 115 7.75 -22.35 -15.57
CA ALA A 115 7.85 -20.97 -16.06
C ALA A 115 8.10 -19.95 -14.92
N LEU A 116 7.53 -20.17 -13.74
CA LEU A 116 7.79 -19.33 -12.56
C LEU A 116 9.20 -19.52 -11.99
N LEU A 117 9.74 -20.73 -12.09
CA LEU A 117 11.05 -21.11 -11.54
C LEU A 117 12.24 -20.77 -12.44
N ILE A 118 12.00 -20.21 -13.63
CA ILE A 118 13.09 -19.68 -14.49
C ILE A 118 13.84 -18.61 -13.72
N GLU A 119 15.17 -18.64 -13.82
CA GLU A 119 16.06 -17.64 -13.20
C GLU A 119 15.65 -16.20 -13.56
N PHE A 120 15.66 -15.32 -12.57
CA PHE A 120 15.32 -13.91 -12.76
C PHE A 120 16.46 -13.17 -13.44
N ARG A 121 16.10 -12.22 -14.30
CA ARG A 121 17.06 -11.46 -15.13
C ARG A 121 17.01 -9.96 -14.86
N ALA A 122 18.09 -9.27 -15.18
CA ALA A 122 18.24 -7.82 -15.00
C ALA A 122 17.15 -6.99 -15.70
N GLU A 123 16.68 -7.46 -16.87
CA GLU A 123 15.62 -6.79 -17.63
C GLU A 123 14.30 -6.76 -16.87
N GLU A 124 13.99 -7.82 -16.09
CA GLU A 124 12.79 -7.88 -15.27
C GLU A 124 12.83 -6.86 -14.13
N VAL A 125 14.02 -6.69 -13.52
CA VAL A 125 14.24 -5.68 -12.47
C VAL A 125 14.06 -4.27 -13.02
N THR A 126 14.69 -3.98 -14.16
CA THR A 126 14.58 -2.67 -14.83
C THR A 126 13.14 -2.38 -15.26
N LYS A 127 12.44 -3.37 -15.81
CA LYS A 127 11.03 -3.25 -16.19
C LYS A 127 10.13 -2.99 -14.97
N ALA A 128 10.38 -3.69 -13.88
CA ALA A 128 9.63 -3.51 -12.63
C ALA A 128 9.81 -2.10 -12.08
N LEU A 129 11.05 -1.56 -12.04
CA LEU A 129 11.32 -0.20 -11.59
C LEU A 129 10.59 0.86 -12.42
N LYS A 130 10.60 0.73 -13.75
CA LYS A 130 9.88 1.65 -14.66
C LYS A 130 8.37 1.67 -14.41
N GLN A 131 7.81 0.58 -13.91
CA GLN A 131 6.37 0.47 -13.59
C GLN A 131 6.02 1.04 -12.21
N MET A 132 7.01 1.32 -11.36
CA MET A 132 6.77 1.88 -10.03
C MET A 132 6.46 3.38 -10.12
N TYR A 133 5.43 3.82 -9.39
CA TYR A 133 5.04 5.24 -9.39
C TYR A 133 6.10 6.11 -8.72
N PRO A 134 6.66 7.14 -9.40
CA PRO A 134 7.84 7.89 -8.93
C PRO A 134 7.64 8.59 -7.59
N LYS A 135 6.46 9.19 -7.37
CA LYS A 135 6.13 10.03 -6.21
C LYS A 135 5.39 9.29 -5.10
N LYS A 136 5.61 7.99 -4.94
CA LYS A 136 4.98 7.24 -3.84
C LYS A 136 5.62 7.63 -2.50
N ALA A 137 4.85 7.45 -1.40
CA ALA A 137 5.28 7.84 -0.04
C ALA A 137 6.71 7.42 0.28
N SER A 138 7.44 8.32 0.92
CA SER A 138 8.80 8.08 1.39
C SER A 138 8.86 6.83 2.25
N VAL A 139 9.92 6.10 2.12
CA VAL A 139 10.31 4.91 2.84
C VAL A 139 11.11 5.30 4.08
N PRO A 140 11.39 4.39 5.00
CA PRO A 140 12.19 4.68 6.19
C PRO A 140 13.52 5.37 5.90
N ASP A 141 14.17 5.01 4.78
CA ASP A 141 15.43 5.60 4.32
C ASP A 141 15.27 6.98 3.64
N GLY A 142 14.05 7.46 3.45
CA GLY A 142 13.75 8.74 2.80
C GLY A 142 13.96 8.75 1.29
N ILE A 143 14.43 7.66 0.67
CA ILE A 143 14.77 7.59 -0.75
C ILE A 143 13.55 7.16 -1.57
N PRO A 144 12.95 8.03 -2.40
CA PRO A 144 11.78 7.69 -3.22
C PRO A 144 12.16 6.89 -4.46
N HIS A 145 11.16 6.22 -5.10
CA HIS A 145 11.36 5.50 -6.35
C HIS A 145 11.97 6.37 -7.46
N PHE A 146 11.60 7.66 -7.48
CA PHE A 146 12.14 8.64 -8.43
C PHE A 146 13.66 8.71 -8.41
N PHE A 147 14.30 8.63 -7.24
CA PHE A 147 15.76 8.60 -7.13
C PHE A 147 16.35 7.45 -7.92
N TYR A 148 15.85 6.23 -7.71
CA TYR A 148 16.34 5.04 -8.43
C TYR A 148 16.07 5.13 -9.93
N GLN A 149 14.90 5.67 -10.34
CA GLN A 149 14.58 5.83 -11.77
C GLN A 149 15.48 6.85 -12.44
N HIS A 150 15.83 7.96 -11.75
CA HIS A 150 16.64 9.03 -12.31
C HIS A 150 18.13 8.69 -12.35
N TYR A 151 18.63 8.07 -11.28
CA TYR A 151 20.06 7.71 -11.15
C TYR A 151 20.33 6.23 -11.46
N TRP A 152 19.50 5.61 -12.27
CA TRP A 152 19.64 4.17 -12.59
C TRP A 152 20.97 3.82 -13.24
N SER A 153 21.54 4.71 -14.04
CA SER A 153 22.87 4.53 -14.63
C SER A 153 24.00 4.40 -13.60
N ILE A 154 23.81 4.95 -12.41
CA ILE A 154 24.79 4.93 -11.32
C ILE A 154 24.54 3.77 -10.37
N VAL A 155 23.29 3.66 -9.84
CA VAL A 155 22.95 2.70 -8.78
C VAL A 155 22.40 1.38 -9.31
N GLY A 156 21.99 1.34 -10.58
CA GLY A 156 21.21 0.24 -11.15
C GLY A 156 21.92 -1.11 -11.10
N ASN A 157 23.22 -1.15 -11.30
CA ASN A 157 23.98 -2.41 -11.25
C ASN A 157 23.94 -3.01 -9.83
N CYS A 158 24.25 -2.22 -8.80
CA CYS A 158 24.22 -2.67 -7.41
C CYS A 158 22.82 -3.14 -6.99
N VAL A 159 21.79 -2.35 -7.30
CA VAL A 159 20.40 -2.68 -6.98
C VAL A 159 19.95 -3.95 -7.70
N THR A 160 20.32 -4.11 -8.97
CA THR A 160 19.97 -5.29 -9.76
C THR A 160 20.60 -6.56 -9.17
N LEU A 161 21.89 -6.51 -8.86
CA LEU A 161 22.58 -7.65 -8.23
C LEU A 161 21.92 -8.03 -6.89
N THR A 162 21.66 -7.05 -6.03
CA THR A 162 20.98 -7.28 -4.75
C THR A 162 19.60 -7.94 -4.91
N VAL A 163 18.81 -7.47 -5.89
CA VAL A 163 17.47 -8.04 -6.17
C VAL A 163 17.59 -9.45 -6.73
N LEU A 164 18.54 -9.70 -7.64
CA LEU A 164 18.74 -11.02 -8.25
C LEU A 164 19.28 -12.03 -7.23
N ASP A 165 20.21 -11.64 -6.35
CA ASP A 165 20.71 -12.49 -5.28
C ASP A 165 19.58 -12.91 -4.33
N PHE A 166 18.68 -11.98 -4.00
CA PHE A 166 17.49 -12.32 -3.21
C PHE A 166 16.55 -13.27 -3.97
N LEU A 167 16.24 -12.99 -5.24
CA LEU A 167 15.23 -13.74 -6.00
C LEU A 167 15.73 -15.13 -6.45
N ASN A 168 17.00 -15.25 -6.81
CA ASN A 168 17.56 -16.49 -7.36
C ASN A 168 18.22 -17.35 -6.27
N HIS A 169 18.83 -16.74 -5.26
CA HIS A 169 19.60 -17.46 -4.25
C HIS A 169 19.00 -17.39 -2.83
N GLY A 170 17.97 -16.57 -2.62
CA GLY A 170 17.34 -16.40 -1.31
C GLY A 170 18.21 -15.58 -0.32
N ILE A 171 19.24 -14.89 -0.80
CA ILE A 171 20.13 -14.08 0.04
C ILE A 171 19.43 -12.77 0.41
N ILE A 172 19.12 -12.61 1.70
CA ILE A 172 18.46 -11.42 2.22
C ILE A 172 19.50 -10.48 2.82
N PRO A 173 19.76 -9.31 2.21
CA PRO A 173 20.67 -8.34 2.79
C PRO A 173 20.17 -7.81 4.14
N PRO A 174 21.08 -7.35 5.03
CA PRO A 174 20.69 -6.67 6.26
C PRO A 174 19.71 -5.54 5.97
N LYS A 175 18.69 -5.39 6.84
CA LYS A 175 17.65 -4.36 6.73
C LYS A 175 16.75 -4.43 5.49
N PHE A 176 16.93 -5.41 4.60
CA PHE A 176 16.13 -5.54 3.38
C PHE A 176 14.63 -5.71 3.70
N ASN A 177 14.31 -6.46 4.75
CA ASN A 177 12.93 -6.75 5.18
C ASN A 177 12.44 -5.83 6.31
N GLU A 178 13.22 -4.84 6.72
CA GLU A 178 12.75 -3.87 7.71
C GLU A 178 11.61 -3.05 7.15
N THR A 179 10.53 -2.98 7.91
CA THR A 179 9.30 -2.30 7.50
C THR A 179 8.77 -1.47 8.67
N HIS A 180 8.62 -0.18 8.46
CA HIS A 180 7.93 0.68 9.43
C HIS A 180 6.42 0.53 9.28
N ILE A 181 5.73 0.21 10.37
CA ILE A 181 4.27 0.13 10.38
C ILE A 181 3.71 1.48 10.81
N ILE A 182 2.94 2.10 9.95
CA ILE A 182 2.25 3.35 10.23
C ILE A 182 0.78 3.07 10.44
N PHE A 183 0.21 3.67 11.47
CA PHE A 183 -1.20 3.58 11.81
C PHE A 183 -2.01 4.71 11.17
N ILE A 184 -2.98 4.37 10.33
CA ILE A 184 -3.90 5.32 9.70
C ILE A 184 -5.28 5.14 10.32
N PRO A 185 -5.89 6.18 10.93
CA PRO A 185 -7.19 6.05 11.56
C PRO A 185 -8.29 5.73 10.53
N LYS A 186 -9.13 4.73 10.84
CA LYS A 186 -10.32 4.34 10.06
C LYS A 186 -11.54 5.17 10.43
N ILE A 187 -11.60 5.64 11.66
CA ILE A 187 -12.71 6.38 12.23
C ILE A 187 -12.24 7.71 12.81
N LYS A 188 -13.16 8.62 13.08
CA LYS A 188 -12.89 9.80 13.88
C LYS A 188 -12.69 9.36 15.34
N ASN A 189 -11.71 9.96 16.03
CA ASN A 189 -11.40 9.67 17.44
C ASN A 189 -11.18 8.17 17.72
N PRO A 190 -10.13 7.57 17.15
CA PRO A 190 -9.80 6.17 17.40
C PRO A 190 -9.31 6.00 18.84
N THR A 191 -9.87 5.02 19.54
CA THR A 191 -9.54 4.72 20.95
C THR A 191 -8.87 3.37 21.12
N LYS A 192 -8.90 2.51 20.11
CA LYS A 192 -8.29 1.17 20.13
C LYS A 192 -7.41 0.96 18.91
N ILE A 193 -6.37 0.14 19.05
CA ILE A 193 -5.47 -0.18 17.92
C ILE A 193 -6.21 -0.77 16.71
N THR A 194 -7.31 -1.48 16.93
CA THR A 194 -8.19 -2.02 15.89
C THR A 194 -8.87 -0.94 15.03
N HIS A 195 -8.98 0.28 15.56
CA HIS A 195 -9.53 1.44 14.85
C HIS A 195 -8.56 2.04 13.84
N TYR A 196 -7.34 1.55 13.80
CA TYR A 196 -6.33 1.95 12.83
C TYR A 196 -6.16 0.91 11.73
N ARG A 197 -5.70 1.38 10.55
CA ARG A 197 -5.22 0.53 9.47
C ARG A 197 -3.71 0.52 9.53
N PRO A 198 -3.08 -0.62 9.82
CA PRO A 198 -1.63 -0.72 9.70
C PRO A 198 -1.25 -0.62 8.22
N THR A 199 -0.22 0.14 7.94
CA THR A 199 0.33 0.28 6.59
C THR A 199 1.84 0.13 6.67
N GLY A 200 2.38 -0.90 6.04
CA GLY A 200 3.81 -1.15 5.99
C GLY A 200 4.52 -0.23 5.00
N LEU A 201 5.58 0.41 5.44
CA LEU A 201 6.53 1.15 4.60
C LEU A 201 7.84 0.38 4.55
N SER A 202 8.00 -0.48 3.56
CA SER A 202 9.25 -1.18 3.26
C SER A 202 10.14 -0.33 2.35
N ASN A 203 11.44 -0.62 2.32
CA ASN A 203 12.38 0.06 1.44
C ASN A 203 12.09 -0.19 -0.05
N VAL A 204 12.64 0.66 -0.93
CA VAL A 204 12.37 0.59 -2.38
C VAL A 204 12.90 -0.69 -2.99
N VAL A 205 14.06 -1.17 -2.55
CA VAL A 205 14.70 -2.37 -3.12
C VAL A 205 13.85 -3.62 -2.83
N SER A 206 13.33 -3.76 -1.60
CA SER A 206 12.40 -4.83 -1.22
C SER A 206 11.10 -4.78 -2.03
N ARG A 207 10.54 -3.57 -2.21
CA ARG A 207 9.35 -3.38 -3.05
C ARG A 207 9.62 -3.69 -4.53
N LEU A 208 10.83 -3.40 -5.00
CA LEU A 208 11.25 -3.71 -6.37
C LEU A 208 11.32 -5.23 -6.58
N ALA A 209 11.91 -5.97 -5.66
CA ALA A 209 11.92 -7.44 -5.70
C ALA A 209 10.49 -8.01 -5.69
N SER A 210 9.64 -7.52 -4.78
CA SER A 210 8.22 -7.91 -4.74
C SER A 210 7.48 -7.58 -6.02
N LYS A 211 7.81 -6.46 -6.69
CA LYS A 211 7.22 -6.08 -7.97
C LYS A 211 7.63 -7.01 -9.11
N VAL A 212 8.89 -7.48 -9.12
CA VAL A 212 9.38 -8.48 -10.08
C VAL A 212 8.60 -9.78 -9.93
N LEU A 213 8.46 -10.29 -8.71
CA LEU A 213 7.64 -11.49 -8.41
C LEU A 213 6.20 -11.30 -8.86
N ALA A 214 5.59 -10.17 -8.51
CA ALA A 214 4.22 -9.86 -8.89
C ALA A 214 4.03 -9.81 -10.41
N ASN A 215 5.01 -9.33 -11.17
CA ASN A 215 4.96 -9.28 -12.63
C ASN A 215 4.93 -10.70 -13.24
N ARG A 216 5.70 -11.65 -12.70
CA ARG A 216 5.63 -13.06 -13.15
C ARG A 216 4.30 -13.71 -12.79
N LEU A 217 3.85 -13.55 -11.55
CA LEU A 217 2.58 -14.11 -11.09
C LEU A 217 1.38 -13.59 -11.89
N LYS A 218 1.39 -12.31 -12.29
CA LYS A 218 0.32 -11.72 -13.11
C LYS A 218 0.04 -12.45 -14.42
N LEU A 219 1.02 -13.14 -14.97
CA LEU A 219 0.84 -13.94 -16.20
C LEU A 219 -0.01 -15.18 -15.95
N LEU A 220 -0.03 -15.67 -14.71
CA LEU A 220 -0.80 -16.86 -14.33
C LEU A 220 -2.16 -16.53 -13.71
N PHE A 221 -2.34 -15.33 -13.17
CA PHE A 221 -3.58 -14.93 -12.47
C PHE A 221 -4.87 -15.29 -13.25
N PRO A 222 -4.98 -15.03 -14.56
CA PRO A 222 -6.19 -15.38 -15.28
C PRO A 222 -6.53 -16.89 -15.31
N LYS A 223 -5.55 -17.73 -14.97
CA LYS A 223 -5.71 -19.19 -14.96
C LYS A 223 -5.93 -19.76 -13.56
N ILE A 224 -5.45 -19.09 -12.51
CA ILE A 224 -5.46 -19.59 -11.13
C ILE A 224 -6.48 -18.86 -10.25
N ILE A 225 -6.98 -17.71 -10.68
CA ILE A 225 -7.92 -16.89 -9.92
C ILE A 225 -9.28 -16.97 -10.62
N SER A 226 -10.34 -17.10 -9.82
CA SER A 226 -11.71 -17.12 -10.32
C SER A 226 -12.05 -15.85 -11.09
N GLU A 227 -12.82 -15.98 -12.16
CA GLU A 227 -13.33 -14.86 -12.95
C GLU A 227 -14.19 -13.88 -12.15
N ASN A 228 -14.75 -14.33 -11.03
CA ASN A 228 -15.52 -13.47 -10.11
C ASN A 228 -14.65 -12.54 -9.27
N GLN A 229 -13.32 -12.73 -9.26
CA GLN A 229 -12.37 -11.89 -8.52
C GLN A 229 -11.94 -10.69 -9.37
N SER A 230 -12.43 -9.49 -9.07
CA SER A 230 -12.06 -8.29 -9.83
C SER A 230 -10.88 -7.53 -9.24
N ALA A 231 -10.68 -7.59 -7.92
CA ALA A 231 -9.59 -6.86 -7.28
C ALA A 231 -8.22 -7.38 -7.71
N PHE A 232 -7.34 -6.46 -8.15
CA PHE A 232 -5.97 -6.74 -8.62
C PHE A 232 -5.86 -7.54 -9.93
N MET A 233 -6.98 -7.82 -10.59
CA MET A 233 -7.02 -8.49 -11.89
C MET A 233 -6.86 -7.47 -13.03
N ASN A 234 -6.16 -7.89 -14.11
CA ASN A 234 -6.05 -7.05 -15.31
C ASN A 234 -7.41 -6.98 -16.01
N ASN A 235 -7.75 -5.81 -16.52
CA ASN A 235 -8.97 -5.54 -17.30
C ASN A 235 -10.30 -5.77 -16.57
N GLN A 236 -10.27 -5.87 -15.24
CA GLN A 236 -11.48 -5.92 -14.41
C GLN A 236 -11.56 -4.66 -13.54
N LEU A 237 -12.73 -4.09 -13.43
CA LEU A 237 -12.99 -2.91 -12.60
C LEU A 237 -13.64 -3.33 -11.28
N VAL A 238 -13.26 -2.68 -10.19
CA VAL A 238 -13.90 -2.89 -8.87
C VAL A 238 -15.39 -2.50 -8.94
N THR A 239 -15.75 -1.58 -9.84
CA THR A 239 -17.13 -1.18 -10.09
C THR A 239 -18.01 -2.31 -10.61
N ASP A 240 -17.44 -3.30 -11.31
CA ASP A 240 -18.19 -4.44 -11.85
C ASP A 240 -18.81 -5.26 -10.72
N ASN A 241 -18.08 -5.47 -9.62
CA ASN A 241 -18.61 -6.13 -8.43
C ASN A 241 -19.75 -5.35 -7.78
N VAL A 242 -19.69 -4.01 -7.84
CA VAL A 242 -20.79 -3.16 -7.30
C VAL A 242 -22.03 -3.31 -8.16
N LEU A 243 -21.88 -3.35 -9.49
CA LEU A 243 -23.00 -3.55 -10.41
C LEU A 243 -23.64 -4.94 -10.24
N VAL A 244 -22.83 -5.99 -10.17
CA VAL A 244 -23.33 -7.36 -9.91
C VAL A 244 -24.09 -7.43 -8.58
N ALA A 245 -23.55 -6.84 -7.53
CA ALA A 245 -24.24 -6.80 -6.23
C ALA A 245 -25.56 -6.02 -6.32
N PHE A 246 -25.58 -4.89 -7.02
CA PHE A 246 -26.78 -4.08 -7.21
C PHE A 246 -27.85 -4.85 -8.00
N GLU A 247 -27.50 -5.47 -9.12
CA GLU A 247 -28.43 -6.27 -9.94
C GLU A 247 -28.97 -7.47 -9.16
N THR A 248 -28.10 -8.16 -8.41
CA THR A 248 -28.52 -9.28 -7.55
C THR A 248 -29.54 -8.84 -6.50
N MET A 249 -29.27 -7.73 -5.79
CA MET A 249 -30.18 -7.17 -4.78
C MET A 249 -31.49 -6.72 -5.41
N HIS A 250 -31.45 -6.10 -6.59
CA HIS A 250 -32.64 -5.69 -7.33
C HIS A 250 -33.48 -6.89 -7.73
N HIS A 251 -32.85 -7.94 -8.31
CA HIS A 251 -33.53 -9.18 -8.68
C HIS A 251 -34.23 -9.83 -7.48
N ILE A 252 -33.53 -9.97 -6.36
CA ILE A 252 -34.08 -10.55 -5.14
C ILE A 252 -35.27 -9.73 -4.62
N SER A 253 -35.13 -8.40 -4.59
CA SER A 253 -36.23 -7.52 -4.13
C SER A 253 -37.50 -7.67 -4.99
N HIS A 254 -37.33 -7.80 -6.31
CA HIS A 254 -38.46 -8.04 -7.23
C HIS A 254 -39.06 -9.42 -7.09
N THR A 255 -38.22 -10.44 -6.95
CA THR A 255 -38.66 -11.84 -6.80
C THR A 255 -39.33 -12.07 -5.46
N GLN A 256 -38.84 -11.47 -4.36
CA GLN A 256 -39.49 -11.55 -3.06
C GLN A 256 -40.89 -10.95 -3.05
N LYS A 257 -41.13 -9.83 -3.73
CA LYS A 257 -42.46 -9.24 -3.87
C LYS A 257 -43.45 -10.20 -4.53
N LYS A 258 -43.03 -10.98 -5.52
CA LYS A 258 -43.82 -12.00 -6.20
C LYS A 258 -44.02 -13.26 -5.32
N LYS A 259 -42.94 -13.74 -4.67
CA LYS A 259 -42.95 -14.95 -3.82
C LYS A 259 -43.80 -14.77 -2.55
N LYS A 260 -43.80 -13.55 -1.96
CA LYS A 260 -44.63 -13.22 -0.79
C LYS A 260 -46.12 -13.38 -1.06
N LYS A 261 -46.54 -13.19 -2.32
CA LYS A 261 -47.93 -13.44 -2.76
C LYS A 261 -48.24 -14.93 -2.98
N SER A 262 -47.24 -15.79 -3.13
CA SER A 262 -47.40 -17.21 -3.46
C SER A 262 -47.03 -18.19 -2.33
N GLY A 263 -46.63 -17.68 -1.14
CA GLY A 263 -46.27 -18.50 0.03
C GLY A 263 -44.95 -19.29 -0.13
N LYS A 264 -44.12 -18.98 -1.13
CA LYS A 264 -42.84 -19.64 -1.38
C LYS A 264 -41.70 -19.06 -0.52
N VAL A 265 -40.68 -19.90 -0.25
CA VAL A 265 -39.49 -19.54 0.53
C VAL A 265 -38.76 -18.36 -0.13
N GLY A 266 -38.35 -17.38 0.67
CA GLY A 266 -37.60 -16.21 0.25
C GLY A 266 -36.10 -16.52 -0.03
N GLU A 267 -35.46 -15.66 -0.77
CA GLU A 267 -34.00 -15.69 -1.00
C GLU A 267 -33.31 -14.71 -0.05
N MET A 268 -32.09 -15.01 0.36
CA MET A 268 -31.29 -14.20 1.27
C MET A 268 -29.88 -14.02 0.70
N VAL A 269 -29.30 -12.85 0.88
CA VAL A 269 -27.92 -12.54 0.51
C VAL A 269 -27.08 -12.43 1.76
N PHE A 270 -25.97 -13.15 1.80
CA PHE A 270 -24.96 -13.06 2.83
C PHE A 270 -23.75 -12.30 2.30
N LYS A 271 -23.35 -11.23 2.98
CA LYS A 271 -22.06 -10.60 2.78
C LYS A 271 -21.08 -11.14 3.81
N LEU A 272 -20.07 -11.87 3.36
CA LEU A 272 -18.98 -12.33 4.21
C LEU A 272 -17.82 -11.33 4.12
N ASP A 273 -17.35 -10.85 5.26
CA ASP A 273 -16.21 -9.95 5.37
C ASP A 273 -15.22 -10.52 6.38
N MET A 274 -14.06 -10.95 5.89
CA MET A 274 -12.99 -11.47 6.76
C MET A 274 -12.20 -10.31 7.34
N SER A 275 -12.34 -10.08 8.64
CA SER A 275 -11.56 -9.06 9.35
C SER A 275 -10.06 -9.37 9.22
N LYS A 276 -9.32 -8.42 8.63
CA LYS A 276 -7.87 -8.51 8.44
C LYS A 276 -7.41 -9.75 7.68
N ALA A 277 -8.14 -10.11 6.64
CA ALA A 277 -7.86 -11.29 5.83
C ALA A 277 -6.40 -11.38 5.38
N TYR A 278 -5.82 -10.25 4.93
CA TYR A 278 -4.43 -10.19 4.47
C TYR A 278 -3.41 -10.51 5.57
N ASP A 279 -3.63 -10.01 6.79
CA ASP A 279 -2.70 -10.18 7.92
C ASP A 279 -2.83 -11.57 8.57
N ARG A 280 -3.93 -12.27 8.32
CA ARG A 280 -4.26 -13.58 8.93
C ARG A 280 -3.99 -14.78 8.03
N VAL A 281 -3.77 -14.59 6.75
CA VAL A 281 -3.34 -15.66 5.84
C VAL A 281 -1.86 -15.96 6.11
N LYS A 282 -1.56 -17.19 6.48
CA LYS A 282 -0.23 -17.68 6.87
C LYS A 282 0.19 -18.82 5.98
#